data_5abbfea2ff3869944a0061e27dd9954d
#
_entry.id   5abbfea2ff3869944a0061e27dd9954d
#
_cell.length_a   1.000
_cell.length_b   1.000
_cell.length_c   1.000
_cell.angle_alpha   90.00
_cell.angle_beta   90.00
_cell.angle_gamma   90.00
#
_symmetry.space_group_name_H-M   'P 1'
#
loop_
_entity.id
_entity.type
_entity.pdbx_description
1 polymer ?
#
loop_
_entity_poly.entity_id
_entity_poly.type
_entity_poly.pdbx_seq_one_letter_code
_entity_poly.pdbx_strand_id
1 'polypeptide(L)'
;HTDVVLESRQVTDASAPPIKKMPVRVGALEKLSHDVMRVQLQLPANNVFKYLAGQYIEFILRDGSRRAYSIATAPHVQETAPGIELHIRHMPGGLFTDHVFGALKEKEILRAEGPFGSFFLREDSDKPLVFLASGTGFAPIQALLTHMQHQGITRPVSLYWGGRRPEDLYSDAWIKELAARMPQLTYVPVVSDAQPEDNWTGRTGYVHQAVLDDFADLSGHEVYACGAPIVVDSARSSYISQRMLPEEAFFADAFTSAADK
;
A
#
# COMPACT_ATOMS: atom_id res chain seq x y z
N HIS A 1 -31.59 -6.68 29.85
CA HIS A 1 -31.27 -6.22 28.49
C HIS A 1 -29.83 -5.79 28.51
N THR A 2 -28.99 -6.51 27.78
CA THR A 2 -27.58 -6.15 27.58
C THR A 2 -27.49 -5.56 26.19
N ASP A 3 -27.25 -4.27 26.09
CA ASP A 3 -27.01 -3.62 24.82
C ASP A 3 -25.66 -4.12 24.26
N VAL A 4 -25.69 -4.72 23.08
CA VAL A 4 -24.47 -5.14 22.35
C VAL A 4 -24.13 -4.01 21.41
N VAL A 5 -23.01 -3.33 21.66
CA VAL A 5 -22.42 -2.36 20.74
C VAL A 5 -21.56 -3.14 19.75
N LEU A 6 -21.97 -3.16 18.49
CA LEU A 6 -21.17 -3.69 17.39
C LEU A 6 -20.42 -2.54 16.73
N GLU A 7 -19.12 -2.47 16.93
CA GLU A 7 -18.26 -1.54 16.25
C GLU A 7 -17.74 -2.18 14.96
N SER A 8 -18.18 -1.70 13.80
CA SER A 8 -17.68 -2.15 12.51
C SER A 8 -16.83 -1.06 11.86
N ARG A 9 -15.55 -1.33 11.67
CA ARG A 9 -14.63 -0.45 10.90
C ARG A 9 -14.92 -0.43 9.41
N GLN A 10 -15.89 -1.23 8.94
CA GLN A 10 -16.31 -1.32 7.53
C GLN A 10 -17.57 -0.53 7.23
N VAL A 11 -18.12 0.22 8.17
CA VAL A 11 -19.22 1.13 7.90
C VAL A 11 -18.68 2.29 7.08
N THR A 12 -18.91 2.24 5.78
CA THR A 12 -18.61 3.36 4.90
C THR A 12 -19.65 4.46 5.12
N ASP A 13 -19.15 5.67 5.35
CA ASP A 13 -19.96 6.87 5.38
C ASP A 13 -20.75 7.01 4.05
N ALA A 14 -21.89 7.69 4.08
CA ALA A 14 -22.69 8.03 2.90
C ALA A 14 -21.92 8.85 1.84
N SER A 15 -20.75 9.40 2.21
CA SER A 15 -19.78 10.08 1.33
C SER A 15 -18.77 9.14 0.66
N ALA A 16 -18.75 7.84 1.01
CA ALA A 16 -17.78 6.91 0.44
C ALA A 16 -17.98 6.76 -1.08
N PRO A 17 -16.88 6.65 -1.84
CA PRO A 17 -16.94 6.46 -3.28
C PRO A 17 -17.75 5.19 -3.64
N PRO A 18 -18.65 5.23 -4.61
CA PRO A 18 -19.47 4.08 -4.98
C PRO A 18 -18.61 2.98 -5.60
N ILE A 19 -18.84 1.74 -5.17
CA ILE A 19 -18.22 0.56 -5.77
C ILE A 19 -18.74 0.37 -7.20
N LYS A 20 -17.84 0.17 -8.15
CA LYS A 20 -18.17 -0.02 -9.58
C LYS A 20 -17.47 -1.23 -10.15
N LYS A 21 -18.22 -2.02 -10.94
CA LYS A 21 -17.64 -3.01 -11.85
C LYS A 21 -17.35 -2.35 -13.18
N MET A 22 -16.15 -2.57 -13.72
CA MET A 22 -15.74 -1.93 -14.96
C MET A 22 -14.72 -2.77 -15.73
N PRO A 23 -14.74 -2.69 -17.08
CA PRO A 23 -13.61 -3.14 -17.85
C PRO A 23 -12.45 -2.16 -17.65
N VAL A 24 -11.24 -2.67 -17.50
CA VAL A 24 -10.01 -1.88 -17.44
C VAL A 24 -9.05 -2.39 -18.49
N ARG A 25 -8.34 -1.48 -19.15
CA ARG A 25 -7.42 -1.83 -20.24
C ARG A 25 -5.99 -1.69 -19.74
N VAL A 26 -5.18 -2.71 -19.98
CA VAL A 26 -3.74 -2.64 -19.71
C VAL A 26 -3.12 -1.58 -20.62
N GLY A 27 -2.60 -0.51 -20.03
CA GLY A 27 -1.97 0.60 -20.76
C GLY A 27 -0.47 0.40 -20.92
N ALA A 28 0.22 -0.04 -19.86
CA ALA A 28 1.64 -0.33 -19.87
C ALA A 28 2.00 -1.37 -18.82
N LEU A 29 3.09 -2.08 -19.08
CA LEU A 29 3.70 -3.06 -18.17
C LEU A 29 5.18 -2.72 -18.03
N GLU A 30 5.67 -2.61 -16.79
CA GLU A 30 7.07 -2.32 -16.51
C GLU A 30 7.56 -3.14 -15.31
N LYS A 31 8.66 -3.86 -15.49
CA LYS A 31 9.33 -4.52 -14.38
C LYS A 31 10.01 -3.50 -13.47
N LEU A 32 9.58 -3.42 -12.21
CA LEU A 32 10.20 -2.58 -11.19
C LEU A 32 11.33 -3.30 -10.46
N SER A 33 11.23 -4.63 -10.34
CA SER A 33 12.27 -5.52 -9.81
C SER A 33 12.17 -6.90 -10.45
N HIS A 34 12.97 -7.86 -9.99
CA HIS A 34 12.92 -9.24 -10.50
C HIS A 34 11.53 -9.88 -10.37
N ASP A 35 10.76 -9.53 -9.34
CA ASP A 35 9.47 -10.12 -9.00
C ASP A 35 8.32 -9.10 -8.85
N VAL A 36 8.51 -7.83 -9.20
CA VAL A 36 7.45 -6.81 -9.13
C VAL A 36 7.21 -6.18 -10.50
N MET A 37 5.95 -6.20 -10.93
CA MET A 37 5.47 -5.57 -12.16
C MET A 37 4.63 -4.33 -11.81
N ARG A 38 4.96 -3.19 -12.41
CA ARG A 38 4.07 -2.04 -12.49
C ARG A 38 3.09 -2.27 -13.62
N VAL A 39 1.81 -2.25 -13.29
CA VAL A 39 0.71 -2.38 -14.26
C VAL A 39 -0.05 -1.07 -14.29
N GLN A 40 -0.02 -0.37 -15.41
CA GLN A 40 -0.84 0.81 -15.62
C GLN A 40 -2.14 0.40 -16.30
N LEU A 41 -3.26 0.80 -15.72
CA LEU A 41 -4.60 0.52 -16.21
C LEU A 41 -5.27 1.80 -16.68
N GLN A 42 -5.80 1.76 -17.90
CA GLN A 42 -6.70 2.78 -18.42
C GLN A 42 -8.13 2.47 -18.00
N LEU A 43 -8.80 3.46 -17.46
CA LEU A 43 -10.19 3.38 -17.03
C LEU A 43 -11.12 3.82 -18.15
N PRO A 44 -12.40 3.36 -18.18
CA PRO A 44 -13.37 3.80 -19.18
C PRO A 44 -13.57 5.32 -19.13
N ALA A 45 -13.48 5.97 -20.28
CA ALA A 45 -13.59 7.43 -20.38
C ALA A 45 -14.93 8.00 -19.87
N ASN A 46 -16.01 7.21 -19.94
CA ASN A 46 -17.36 7.62 -19.55
C ASN A 46 -17.69 7.30 -18.09
N ASN A 47 -16.72 6.77 -17.33
CA ASN A 47 -16.95 6.31 -15.98
C ASN A 47 -15.97 6.97 -15.00
N VAL A 48 -16.43 8.00 -14.32
CA VAL A 48 -15.63 8.63 -13.26
C VAL A 48 -15.45 7.60 -12.15
N PHE A 49 -14.24 7.10 -11.99
CA PHE A 49 -13.85 6.22 -10.92
C PHE A 49 -13.27 7.04 -9.77
N LYS A 50 -14.06 7.19 -8.71
CA LYS A 50 -13.63 7.89 -7.49
C LYS A 50 -13.12 6.89 -6.48
N TYR A 51 -12.03 7.21 -5.81
CA TYR A 51 -11.47 6.42 -4.69
C TYR A 51 -10.66 7.35 -3.77
N LEU A 52 -10.30 6.83 -2.59
CA LEU A 52 -9.39 7.48 -1.67
C LEU A 52 -7.98 6.87 -1.82
N ALA A 53 -6.94 7.68 -1.67
CA ALA A 53 -5.57 7.17 -1.65
C ALA A 53 -5.41 6.08 -0.58
N GLY A 54 -4.84 4.94 -0.96
CA GLY A 54 -4.71 3.76 -0.10
C GLY A 54 -5.75 2.67 -0.31
N GLN A 55 -6.85 2.94 -1.03
CA GLN A 55 -7.83 1.91 -1.38
C GLN A 55 -7.31 0.97 -2.49
N TYR A 56 -8.01 -0.14 -2.70
CA TYR A 56 -7.66 -1.18 -3.66
C TYR A 56 -8.81 -1.49 -4.62
N ILE A 57 -8.48 -2.19 -5.71
CA ILE A 57 -9.44 -2.84 -6.61
C ILE A 57 -9.28 -4.35 -6.55
N GLU A 58 -10.30 -5.07 -7.00
CA GLU A 58 -10.27 -6.49 -7.23
C GLU A 58 -10.43 -6.82 -8.72
N PHE A 59 -9.53 -7.64 -9.27
CA PHE A 59 -9.77 -8.27 -10.55
C PHE A 59 -10.71 -9.46 -10.38
N ILE A 60 -11.65 -9.59 -11.30
CA ILE A 60 -12.58 -10.72 -11.39
C ILE A 60 -12.07 -11.63 -12.51
N LEU A 61 -11.53 -12.79 -12.14
CA LEU A 61 -10.97 -13.74 -13.07
C LEU A 61 -12.06 -14.56 -13.80
N ARG A 62 -11.67 -15.33 -14.81
CA ARG A 62 -12.62 -16.12 -15.63
C ARG A 62 -13.36 -17.18 -14.84
N ASP A 63 -12.73 -17.74 -13.82
CA ASP A 63 -13.32 -18.73 -12.89
C ASP A 63 -14.19 -18.08 -11.78
N GLY A 64 -14.32 -16.76 -11.79
CA GLY A 64 -15.05 -15.97 -10.79
C GLY A 64 -14.23 -15.65 -9.54
N SER A 65 -13.03 -16.19 -9.39
CA SER A 65 -12.15 -15.85 -8.28
C SER A 65 -11.68 -14.39 -8.37
N ARG A 66 -11.29 -13.82 -7.23
CA ARG A 66 -10.93 -12.40 -7.12
C ARG A 66 -9.49 -12.25 -6.66
N ARG A 67 -8.83 -11.18 -7.12
CA ARG A 67 -7.47 -10.81 -6.71
C ARG A 67 -7.42 -9.32 -6.42
N ALA A 68 -7.11 -8.98 -5.18
CA ALA A 68 -7.05 -7.61 -4.68
C ALA A 68 -5.65 -7.01 -4.92
N TYR A 69 -5.62 -5.76 -5.38
CA TYR A 69 -4.39 -4.98 -5.54
C TYR A 69 -4.63 -3.52 -5.17
N SER A 70 -3.78 -3.00 -4.30
CA SER A 70 -3.84 -1.61 -3.85
C SER A 70 -3.46 -0.65 -4.98
N ILE A 71 -4.16 0.48 -5.04
CA ILE A 71 -3.92 1.52 -6.03
C ILE A 71 -2.71 2.35 -5.59
N ALA A 72 -1.68 2.41 -6.41
CA ALA A 72 -0.48 3.20 -6.16
C ALA A 72 -0.59 4.67 -6.61
N THR A 73 -1.60 4.99 -7.41
CA THR A 73 -1.88 6.34 -7.93
C THR A 73 -2.73 7.12 -6.95
N ALA A 74 -2.36 8.36 -6.65
CA ALA A 74 -3.24 9.25 -5.88
C ALA A 74 -4.42 9.74 -6.74
N PRO A 75 -5.62 9.96 -6.15
CA PRO A 75 -6.84 10.28 -6.90
C PRO A 75 -6.74 11.47 -7.86
N HIS A 76 -6.08 12.55 -7.45
CA HIS A 76 -5.92 13.77 -8.26
C HIS A 76 -5.11 13.57 -9.54
N VAL A 77 -4.25 12.56 -9.60
CA VAL A 77 -3.44 12.27 -10.79
C VAL A 77 -4.31 11.89 -11.98
N GLN A 78 -5.49 11.28 -11.73
CA GLN A 78 -6.44 10.94 -12.80
C GLN A 78 -7.00 12.16 -13.56
N GLU A 79 -6.96 13.35 -12.97
CA GLU A 79 -7.41 14.59 -13.62
C GLU A 79 -6.52 14.95 -14.82
N THR A 80 -5.23 14.61 -14.74
CA THR A 80 -4.24 14.93 -15.77
C THR A 80 -3.79 13.70 -16.57
N ALA A 81 -3.79 12.53 -15.97
CA ALA A 81 -3.38 11.26 -16.57
C ALA A 81 -4.39 10.16 -16.19
N PRO A 82 -5.49 10.01 -16.97
CA PRO A 82 -6.54 9.05 -16.65
C PRO A 82 -6.01 7.62 -16.58
N GLY A 83 -6.18 6.99 -15.43
CA GLY A 83 -5.75 5.63 -15.16
C GLY A 83 -5.28 5.42 -13.73
N ILE A 84 -4.98 4.20 -13.42
CA ILE A 84 -4.43 3.81 -12.12
C ILE A 84 -3.22 2.90 -12.30
N GLU A 85 -2.32 2.93 -11.35
CA GLU A 85 -1.12 2.11 -11.28
C GLU A 85 -1.25 1.10 -10.15
N LEU A 86 -0.85 -0.14 -10.42
CA LEU A 86 -0.76 -1.23 -9.44
C LEU A 86 0.66 -1.78 -9.43
N HIS A 87 1.14 -2.20 -8.26
CA HIS A 87 2.38 -2.94 -8.12
C HIS A 87 2.05 -4.40 -7.80
N ILE A 88 2.33 -5.30 -8.73
CA ILE A 88 1.95 -6.71 -8.63
C ILE A 88 3.20 -7.55 -8.44
N ARG A 89 3.28 -8.24 -7.28
CA ARG A 89 4.35 -9.17 -7.00
C ARG A 89 4.06 -10.53 -7.61
N HIS A 90 5.05 -11.13 -8.25
CA HIS A 90 4.99 -12.50 -8.75
C HIS A 90 4.94 -13.49 -7.59
N MET A 91 3.89 -14.28 -7.59
CA MET A 91 3.74 -15.45 -6.70
C MET A 91 3.74 -16.68 -7.59
N PRO A 92 4.87 -17.41 -7.72
CA PRO A 92 4.96 -18.57 -8.60
C PRO A 92 3.85 -19.60 -8.31
N GLY A 93 3.16 -20.03 -9.37
CA GLY A 93 1.95 -20.89 -9.27
C GLY A 93 0.66 -20.11 -9.02
N GLY A 94 0.72 -18.81 -8.84
CA GLY A 94 -0.45 -17.95 -8.72
C GLY A 94 -1.10 -17.68 -10.07
N LEU A 95 -2.36 -18.11 -10.25
CA LEU A 95 -3.08 -18.03 -11.53
C LEU A 95 -2.99 -16.65 -12.19
N PHE A 96 -3.21 -15.58 -11.43
CA PHE A 96 -3.19 -14.23 -11.97
C PHE A 96 -1.76 -13.67 -12.10
N THR A 97 -0.90 -13.90 -11.11
CA THR A 97 0.46 -13.35 -11.16
C THR A 97 1.32 -14.03 -12.20
N ASP A 98 1.15 -15.36 -12.45
CA ASP A 98 1.80 -16.04 -13.55
C ASP A 98 1.34 -15.49 -14.91
N HIS A 99 0.04 -15.14 -15.03
CA HIS A 99 -0.47 -14.45 -16.23
C HIS A 99 0.17 -13.06 -16.39
N VAL A 100 0.27 -12.27 -15.33
CA VAL A 100 0.89 -10.94 -15.36
C VAL A 100 2.35 -11.00 -15.82
N PHE A 101 3.12 -11.97 -15.34
CA PHE A 101 4.54 -12.09 -15.65
C PHE A 101 4.85 -12.87 -16.93
N GLY A 102 3.90 -13.66 -17.45
CA GLY A 102 4.13 -14.52 -18.60
C GLY A 102 3.40 -14.12 -19.87
N ALA A 103 2.11 -13.79 -19.77
CA ALA A 103 1.24 -13.68 -20.93
C ALA A 103 0.47 -12.37 -21.07
N LEU A 104 0.31 -11.60 -19.98
CA LEU A 104 -0.42 -10.32 -19.99
C LEU A 104 0.25 -9.34 -20.97
N LYS A 105 -0.56 -8.69 -21.79
CA LYS A 105 -0.08 -7.75 -22.80
C LYS A 105 -0.79 -6.40 -22.67
N GLU A 106 -0.13 -5.37 -23.15
CA GLU A 106 -0.76 -4.08 -23.37
C GLU A 106 -2.00 -4.23 -24.24
N LYS A 107 -3.00 -3.40 -23.98
CA LYS A 107 -4.32 -3.39 -24.62
C LYS A 107 -5.25 -4.55 -24.22
N GLU A 108 -4.80 -5.50 -23.42
CA GLU A 108 -5.68 -6.53 -22.88
C GLU A 108 -6.74 -5.90 -21.95
N ILE A 109 -7.97 -6.43 -22.02
CA ILE A 109 -9.07 -5.97 -21.19
C ILE A 109 -9.27 -6.94 -20.03
N LEU A 110 -9.22 -6.41 -18.82
CA LEU A 110 -9.49 -7.12 -17.57
C LEU A 110 -10.79 -6.60 -16.95
N ARG A 111 -11.39 -7.40 -16.08
CA ARG A 111 -12.58 -6.99 -15.31
C ARG A 111 -12.15 -6.63 -13.91
N ALA A 112 -12.47 -5.42 -13.48
CA ALA A 112 -12.17 -4.93 -12.15
C ALA A 112 -13.43 -4.45 -11.43
N GLU A 113 -13.37 -4.46 -10.10
CA GLU A 113 -14.37 -3.91 -9.21
C GLU A 113 -13.68 -3.13 -8.10
N GLY A 114 -14.24 -2.02 -7.69
CA GLY A 114 -13.73 -1.18 -6.60
C GLY A 114 -14.37 0.21 -6.59
N PRO A 115 -13.91 1.10 -5.72
CA PRO A 115 -12.81 0.90 -4.76
C PRO A 115 -13.25 0.12 -3.53
N PHE A 116 -12.30 -0.54 -2.88
CA PHE A 116 -12.49 -1.24 -1.62
C PHE A 116 -11.46 -0.80 -0.58
N GLY A 117 -11.71 -1.13 0.67
CA GLY A 117 -10.78 -0.96 1.78
C GLY A 117 -10.97 0.33 2.55
N SER A 118 -10.53 0.26 3.81
CA SER A 118 -10.58 1.36 4.79
C SER A 118 -9.19 1.92 5.11
N PHE A 119 -8.17 1.52 4.35
CA PHE A 119 -6.80 1.98 4.48
C PHE A 119 -6.62 3.30 3.72
N PHE A 120 -7.02 4.41 4.36
CA PHE A 120 -6.87 5.75 3.83
C PHE A 120 -6.55 6.72 4.97
N LEU A 121 -5.93 7.84 4.64
CA LEU A 121 -5.49 8.84 5.60
C LEU A 121 -6.68 9.44 6.36
N ARG A 122 -6.55 9.53 7.69
CA ARG A 122 -7.48 10.27 8.55
C ARG A 122 -7.05 11.74 8.54
N GLU A 123 -7.72 12.54 7.70
CA GLU A 123 -7.33 13.94 7.46
C GLU A 123 -7.82 14.90 8.55
N ASP A 124 -8.71 14.42 9.41
CA ASP A 124 -9.21 15.13 10.60
C ASP A 124 -8.26 15.03 11.81
N SER A 125 -7.09 14.42 11.63
CA SER A 125 -6.08 14.24 12.66
C SER A 125 -4.80 15.00 12.33
N ASP A 126 -4.17 15.57 13.36
CA ASP A 126 -2.87 16.27 13.26
C ASP A 126 -1.71 15.42 13.80
N LYS A 127 -1.98 14.19 14.23
CA LYS A 127 -0.95 13.31 14.81
C LYS A 127 0.14 12.99 13.79
N PRO A 128 1.42 12.90 14.22
CA PRO A 128 2.49 12.41 13.37
C PRO A 128 2.21 10.97 12.92
N LEU A 129 2.72 10.64 11.74
CA LEU A 129 2.45 9.41 11.01
C LEU A 129 3.67 8.49 11.02
N VAL A 130 3.43 7.20 11.24
CA VAL A 130 4.37 6.13 10.92
C VAL A 130 3.76 5.30 9.79
N PHE A 131 4.40 5.31 8.63
CA PHE A 131 4.06 4.43 7.52
C PHE A 131 5.00 3.23 7.54
N LEU A 132 4.44 2.04 7.57
CA LEU A 132 5.16 0.78 7.56
C LEU A 132 4.76 -0.01 6.31
N ALA A 133 5.71 -0.23 5.41
CA ALA A 133 5.50 -1.03 4.22
C ALA A 133 6.43 -2.25 4.19
N SER A 134 5.93 -3.39 3.74
CA SER A 134 6.76 -4.54 3.35
C SER A 134 6.47 -4.95 1.91
N GLY A 135 7.52 -5.10 1.10
CA GLY A 135 7.38 -5.44 -0.31
C GLY A 135 6.46 -4.49 -1.06
N THR A 136 5.48 -5.04 -1.79
CA THR A 136 4.47 -4.26 -2.54
C THR A 136 3.44 -3.54 -1.67
N GLY A 137 3.50 -3.69 -0.34
CA GLY A 137 2.79 -2.80 0.59
C GLY A 137 3.17 -1.33 0.43
N PHE A 138 4.24 -1.05 -0.31
CA PHE A 138 4.60 0.31 -0.71
C PHE A 138 3.58 0.95 -1.68
N ALA A 139 2.86 0.18 -2.49
CA ALA A 139 1.92 0.73 -3.48
C ALA A 139 0.88 1.71 -2.88
N PRO A 140 0.07 1.33 -1.87
CA PRO A 140 -0.86 2.28 -1.26
C PRO A 140 -0.15 3.42 -0.52
N ILE A 141 1.04 3.19 0.03
CA ILE A 141 1.84 4.24 0.68
C ILE A 141 2.29 5.30 -0.35
N GLN A 142 2.67 4.89 -1.57
CA GLN A 142 2.97 5.82 -2.66
C GLN A 142 1.77 6.74 -2.95
N ALA A 143 0.56 6.17 -3.02
CA ALA A 143 -0.66 6.96 -3.22
C ALA A 143 -0.90 7.94 -2.07
N LEU A 144 -0.72 7.51 -0.81
CA LEU A 144 -0.87 8.37 0.37
C LEU A 144 0.13 9.52 0.37
N LEU A 145 1.41 9.25 0.12
CA LEU A 145 2.46 10.28 0.08
C LEU A 145 2.22 11.30 -1.03
N THR A 146 1.83 10.82 -2.23
CA THR A 146 1.51 11.69 -3.36
C THR A 146 0.28 12.54 -3.07
N HIS A 147 -0.74 11.98 -2.41
CA HIS A 147 -1.92 12.69 -1.96
C HIS A 147 -1.57 13.76 -0.92
N MET A 148 -0.77 13.43 0.09
CA MET A 148 -0.33 14.37 1.11
C MET A 148 0.43 15.56 0.50
N GLN A 149 1.32 15.30 -0.46
CA GLN A 149 2.05 16.35 -1.17
C GLN A 149 1.09 17.28 -1.92
N HIS A 150 0.11 16.71 -2.64
CA HIS A 150 -0.88 17.49 -3.40
C HIS A 150 -1.77 18.36 -2.50
N GLN A 151 -2.23 17.80 -1.39
CA GLN A 151 -3.11 18.50 -0.43
C GLN A 151 -2.34 19.46 0.50
N GLY A 152 -1.02 19.51 0.44
CA GLY A 152 -0.22 20.34 1.33
C GLY A 152 -0.29 19.90 2.80
N ILE A 153 -0.49 18.60 3.05
CA ILE A 153 -0.52 18.03 4.39
C ILE A 153 0.91 17.99 4.93
N THR A 154 1.16 18.71 6.02
CA THR A 154 2.50 18.90 6.59
C THR A 154 2.75 18.07 7.85
N ARG A 155 1.87 17.12 8.17
CA ARG A 155 2.05 16.20 9.30
C ARG A 155 3.39 15.48 9.17
N PRO A 156 4.19 15.37 10.25
CA PRO A 156 5.42 14.58 10.22
C PRO A 156 5.15 13.13 9.82
N VAL A 157 5.95 12.60 8.91
CA VAL A 157 5.84 11.23 8.40
C VAL A 157 7.17 10.52 8.52
N SER A 158 7.17 9.38 9.18
CA SER A 158 8.29 8.44 9.18
C SER A 158 7.90 7.21 8.35
N LEU A 159 8.49 7.06 7.18
CA LEU A 159 8.27 5.91 6.32
C LEU A 159 9.36 4.86 6.54
N TYR A 160 8.96 3.68 7.00
CA TYR A 160 9.77 2.49 7.10
C TYR A 160 9.36 1.52 5.98
N TRP A 161 10.27 1.22 5.07
CA TRP A 161 9.99 0.24 4.00
C TRP A 161 10.97 -0.91 4.05
N GLY A 162 10.44 -2.12 4.21
CA GLY A 162 11.19 -3.35 4.35
C GLY A 162 11.21 -4.20 3.08
N GLY A 163 12.40 -4.68 2.74
CA GLY A 163 12.64 -5.71 1.74
C GLY A 163 13.55 -6.79 2.31
N ARG A 164 13.70 -7.90 1.61
CA ARG A 164 14.72 -8.92 1.95
C ARG A 164 16.09 -8.50 1.46
N ARG A 165 16.16 -8.05 0.21
CA ARG A 165 17.38 -7.55 -0.44
C ARG A 165 17.20 -6.07 -0.82
N PRO A 166 18.27 -5.32 -1.08
CA PRO A 166 18.16 -3.93 -1.52
C PRO A 166 17.33 -3.74 -2.79
N GLU A 167 17.38 -4.68 -3.73
CA GLU A 167 16.60 -4.66 -4.97
C GLU A 167 15.08 -4.75 -4.78
N ASP A 168 14.63 -5.25 -3.61
CA ASP A 168 13.20 -5.30 -3.26
C ASP A 168 12.64 -3.90 -2.97
N LEU A 169 13.51 -2.93 -2.68
CA LEU A 169 13.15 -1.53 -2.49
C LEU A 169 13.09 -0.80 -3.84
N TYR A 170 12.25 -1.29 -4.73
CA TYR A 170 12.20 -0.94 -6.15
C TYR A 170 11.87 0.52 -6.47
N SER A 171 11.39 1.29 -5.51
CA SER A 171 11.10 2.74 -5.62
C SER A 171 11.95 3.59 -4.69
N ASP A 172 13.08 3.08 -4.20
CA ASP A 172 13.98 3.78 -3.27
C ASP A 172 14.40 5.16 -3.77
N ALA A 173 14.80 5.26 -5.05
CA ALA A 173 15.19 6.53 -5.66
C ALA A 173 14.02 7.54 -5.67
N TRP A 174 12.82 7.10 -6.02
CA TRP A 174 11.62 7.95 -6.03
C TRP A 174 11.31 8.51 -4.64
N ILE A 175 11.41 7.68 -3.59
CA ILE A 175 11.16 8.14 -2.21
C ILE A 175 12.21 9.16 -1.77
N LYS A 176 13.48 8.95 -2.11
CA LYS A 176 14.56 9.89 -1.80
C LYS A 176 14.35 11.25 -2.47
N GLU A 177 13.93 11.24 -3.74
CA GLU A 177 13.56 12.47 -4.44
C GLU A 177 12.34 13.15 -3.83
N LEU A 178 11.33 12.38 -3.41
CA LEU A 178 10.16 12.91 -2.73
C LEU A 178 10.54 13.53 -1.38
N ALA A 179 11.36 12.85 -0.57
CA ALA A 179 11.82 13.34 0.72
C ALA A 179 12.62 14.66 0.60
N ALA A 180 13.34 14.85 -0.50
CA ALA A 180 14.01 16.13 -0.77
C ALA A 180 13.03 17.30 -0.99
N ARG A 181 11.78 17.01 -1.37
CA ARG A 181 10.71 17.98 -1.60
C ARG A 181 9.66 18.04 -0.49
N MET A 182 9.67 17.06 0.41
CA MET A 182 8.77 16.95 1.55
C MET A 182 9.58 16.92 2.85
N PRO A 183 9.97 18.06 3.41
CA PRO A 183 10.86 18.12 4.59
C PRO A 183 10.29 17.43 5.83
N GLN A 184 8.96 17.23 5.89
CA GLN A 184 8.30 16.47 6.94
C GLN A 184 8.40 14.94 6.77
N LEU A 185 8.93 14.44 5.63
CA LEU A 185 9.09 13.01 5.34
C LEU A 185 10.49 12.53 5.72
N THR A 186 10.55 11.61 6.66
CA THR A 186 11.75 10.83 6.99
C THR A 186 11.62 9.44 6.39
N TYR A 187 12.60 9.00 5.60
CA TYR A 187 12.62 7.69 4.98
C TYR A 187 13.67 6.77 5.58
N VAL A 188 13.26 5.60 6.01
CA VAL A 188 14.10 4.56 6.61
C VAL A 188 13.94 3.25 5.82
N PRO A 189 14.81 3.00 4.82
CA PRO A 189 14.85 1.70 4.15
C PRO A 189 15.46 0.64 5.06
N VAL A 190 14.87 -0.55 5.10
CA VAL A 190 15.31 -1.66 5.96
C VAL A 190 15.43 -2.93 5.13
N VAL A 191 16.57 -3.61 5.23
CA VAL A 191 16.84 -4.87 4.51
C VAL A 191 17.07 -6.00 5.51
N SER A 192 16.26 -7.07 5.41
CA SER A 192 16.31 -8.16 6.40
C SER A 192 17.34 -9.24 6.11
N ASP A 193 17.79 -9.38 4.87
CA ASP A 193 18.68 -10.44 4.40
C ASP A 193 19.74 -9.89 3.42
N ALA A 194 20.39 -8.79 3.83
CA ALA A 194 21.48 -8.20 3.04
C ALA A 194 22.66 -9.16 2.96
N GLN A 195 23.17 -9.39 1.76
CA GLN A 195 24.34 -10.22 1.51
C GLN A 195 25.57 -9.34 1.30
N PRO A 196 26.79 -9.87 1.50
CA PRO A 196 28.02 -9.09 1.31
C PRO A 196 28.14 -8.44 -0.08
N GLU A 197 27.68 -9.12 -1.12
CA GLU A 197 27.70 -8.61 -2.50
C GLU A 197 26.75 -7.43 -2.74
N ASP A 198 25.74 -7.22 -1.89
CA ASP A 198 24.82 -6.09 -2.00
C ASP A 198 25.48 -4.75 -1.64
N ASN A 199 26.59 -4.78 -0.92
CA ASN A 199 27.26 -3.59 -0.37
C ASN A 199 26.28 -2.66 0.37
N TRP A 200 25.28 -3.26 1.06
CA TRP A 200 24.27 -2.52 1.78
C TRP A 200 24.84 -1.87 3.03
N THR A 201 24.70 -0.55 3.12
CA THR A 201 25.16 0.26 4.27
C THR A 201 24.02 0.84 5.10
N GLY A 202 22.77 0.58 4.67
CA GLY A 202 21.57 1.03 5.38
C GLY A 202 21.20 0.11 6.55
N ARG A 203 20.00 0.32 7.06
CA ARG A 203 19.51 -0.43 8.22
C ARG A 203 19.22 -1.88 7.85
N THR A 204 19.59 -2.81 8.75
CA THR A 204 19.34 -4.25 8.61
C THR A 204 18.35 -4.74 9.65
N GLY A 205 17.70 -5.89 9.37
CA GLY A 205 16.74 -6.54 10.25
C GLY A 205 15.30 -6.40 9.78
N TYR A 206 14.36 -6.65 10.69
CA TYR A 206 12.94 -6.59 10.37
C TYR A 206 12.42 -5.16 10.46
N VAL A 207 11.62 -4.75 9.47
CA VAL A 207 11.12 -3.38 9.35
C VAL A 207 10.25 -2.94 10.54
N HIS A 208 9.43 -3.83 11.12
CA HIS A 208 8.64 -3.50 12.30
C HIS A 208 9.51 -3.30 13.54
N GLN A 209 10.64 -4.03 13.66
CA GLN A 209 11.59 -3.85 14.76
C GLN A 209 12.30 -2.49 14.63
N ALA A 210 12.59 -2.05 13.42
CA ALA A 210 13.21 -0.75 13.20
C ALA A 210 12.38 0.42 13.78
N VAL A 211 11.06 0.34 13.68
CA VAL A 211 10.16 1.33 14.34
C VAL A 211 10.25 1.24 15.87
N LEU A 212 10.28 0.02 16.43
CA LEU A 212 10.43 -0.16 17.89
C LEU A 212 11.74 0.42 18.43
N ASP A 213 12.81 0.32 17.65
CA ASP A 213 14.12 0.83 18.04
C ASP A 213 14.17 2.36 18.04
N ASP A 214 13.43 2.99 17.11
CA ASP A 214 13.45 4.44 16.92
C ASP A 214 12.42 5.17 17.77
N PHE A 215 11.31 4.52 18.15
CA PHE A 215 10.23 5.11 18.92
C PHE A 215 10.08 4.46 20.28
N ALA A 216 10.38 5.20 21.34
CA ALA A 216 10.12 4.75 22.71
C ALA A 216 8.61 4.80 23.05
N ASP A 217 7.86 5.70 22.42
CA ASP A 217 6.45 5.98 22.66
C ASP A 217 5.73 6.31 21.35
N LEU A 218 4.64 5.62 21.06
CA LEU A 218 3.76 5.83 19.91
C LEU A 218 2.36 6.31 20.32
N SER A 219 2.12 6.64 21.57
CA SER A 219 0.80 7.03 22.09
C SER A 219 0.19 8.25 21.37
N GLY A 220 1.04 9.14 20.88
CA GLY A 220 0.65 10.33 20.10
C GLY A 220 0.67 10.15 18.59
N HIS A 221 0.88 8.95 18.06
CA HIS A 221 1.05 8.70 16.63
C HIS A 221 -0.16 7.97 16.03
N GLU A 222 -0.23 8.00 14.71
CA GLU A 222 -1.02 7.07 13.90
C GLU A 222 -0.08 6.20 13.07
N VAL A 223 -0.35 4.89 13.03
CA VAL A 223 0.42 3.92 12.27
C VAL A 223 -0.42 3.37 11.12
N TYR A 224 0.14 3.39 9.93
CA TYR A 224 -0.44 2.81 8.71
C TYR A 224 0.49 1.70 8.21
N ALA A 225 0.10 0.45 8.41
CA ALA A 225 0.91 -0.72 8.09
C ALA A 225 0.32 -1.52 6.93
N CYS A 226 1.16 -1.80 5.91
CA CYS A 226 0.71 -2.47 4.71
C CYS A 226 1.74 -3.49 4.19
N GLY A 227 1.24 -4.62 3.68
CA GLY A 227 2.05 -5.66 3.06
C GLY A 227 1.88 -7.04 3.69
N ALA A 228 2.97 -7.78 3.89
CA ALA A 228 2.92 -9.15 4.39
C ALA A 228 2.21 -9.26 5.75
N PRO A 229 1.24 -10.19 5.92
CA PRO A 229 0.47 -10.34 7.14
C PRO A 229 1.33 -10.48 8.39
N ILE A 230 2.38 -11.29 8.33
CA ILE A 230 3.29 -11.49 9.47
C ILE A 230 3.95 -10.18 9.93
N VAL A 231 4.27 -9.27 9.02
CA VAL A 231 4.88 -7.97 9.36
C VAL A 231 3.83 -7.05 9.97
N VAL A 232 2.63 -7.00 9.38
CA VAL A 232 1.51 -6.17 9.85
C VAL A 232 1.07 -6.61 11.26
N ASP A 233 0.91 -7.91 11.48
CA ASP A 233 0.48 -8.47 12.76
C ASP A 233 1.55 -8.30 13.85
N SER A 234 2.82 -8.50 13.52
CA SER A 234 3.95 -8.26 14.43
C SER A 234 4.02 -6.79 14.83
N ALA A 235 3.85 -5.88 13.87
CA ALA A 235 3.81 -4.44 14.13
C ALA A 235 2.65 -4.08 15.07
N ARG A 236 1.42 -4.51 14.73
CA ARG A 236 0.24 -4.25 15.57
C ARG A 236 0.47 -4.69 17.00
N SER A 237 0.83 -5.96 17.20
CA SER A 237 1.02 -6.55 18.51
C SER A 237 2.08 -5.82 19.31
N SER A 238 3.24 -5.58 18.72
CA SER A 238 4.39 -4.99 19.43
C SER A 238 4.21 -3.49 19.70
N TYR A 239 3.62 -2.72 18.77
CA TYR A 239 3.44 -1.28 18.97
C TYR A 239 2.39 -0.98 20.04
N ILE A 240 1.31 -1.75 20.09
CA ILE A 240 0.27 -1.62 21.12
C ILE A 240 0.82 -2.05 22.47
N SER A 241 1.47 -3.22 22.57
CA SER A 241 1.90 -3.77 23.86
C SER A 241 3.17 -3.15 24.43
N GLN A 242 4.08 -2.62 23.58
CA GLN A 242 5.40 -2.17 23.98
C GLN A 242 5.64 -0.67 23.79
N ARG A 243 4.81 0.02 22.99
CA ARG A 243 4.99 1.44 22.63
C ARG A 243 3.74 2.27 22.86
N MET A 244 2.78 1.75 23.60
CA MET A 244 1.56 2.47 24.04
C MET A 244 0.73 3.01 22.87
N LEU A 245 0.86 2.45 21.64
CA LEU A 245 0.02 2.85 20.52
C LEU A 245 -1.44 2.51 20.83
N PRO A 246 -2.39 3.47 20.74
CA PRO A 246 -3.80 3.17 20.84
C PRO A 246 -4.24 2.22 19.71
N GLU A 247 -5.05 1.22 20.03
CA GLU A 247 -5.47 0.23 19.03
C GLU A 247 -6.22 0.87 17.84
N GLU A 248 -7.03 1.89 18.11
CA GLU A 248 -7.77 2.67 17.11
C GLU A 248 -6.86 3.54 16.21
N ALA A 249 -5.60 3.78 16.62
CA ALA A 249 -4.61 4.51 15.85
C ALA A 249 -3.74 3.60 14.95
N PHE A 250 -4.03 2.30 14.89
CA PHE A 250 -3.37 1.36 13.98
C PHE A 250 -4.28 1.00 12.81
N PHE A 251 -3.92 1.46 11.63
CA PHE A 251 -4.60 1.19 10.36
C PHE A 251 -3.79 0.19 9.54
N ALA A 252 -4.43 -0.83 9.01
CA ALA A 252 -3.73 -1.92 8.34
C ALA A 252 -4.40 -2.36 7.04
N ASP A 253 -3.55 -2.76 6.09
CA ASP A 253 -3.93 -3.50 4.89
C ASP A 253 -2.96 -4.68 4.71
N ALA A 254 -3.33 -5.84 5.25
CA ALA A 254 -2.53 -7.05 5.17
C ALA A 254 -2.85 -7.82 3.88
N PHE A 255 -1.83 -8.08 3.07
CA PHE A 255 -1.96 -8.75 1.77
C PHE A 255 -2.05 -10.27 1.95
N THR A 256 -3.26 -10.79 2.15
CA THR A 256 -3.50 -12.24 2.21
C THR A 256 -3.39 -12.85 0.82
N SER A 257 -2.64 -13.93 0.68
CA SER A 257 -2.60 -14.71 -0.56
C SER A 257 -3.81 -15.65 -0.67
N ALA A 258 -4.14 -16.09 -1.88
CA ALA A 258 -5.19 -17.11 -2.07
C ALA A 258 -4.83 -18.47 -1.42
N ALA A 259 -3.55 -18.66 -1.07
CA ALA A 259 -3.06 -19.84 -0.35
C ALA A 259 -3.29 -19.74 1.18
N ASP A 260 -3.63 -18.55 1.68
CA ASP A 260 -3.86 -18.29 3.11
C ASP A 260 -5.36 -18.44 3.50
N LYS A 261 -6.20 -18.98 2.58
CA LYS A 261 -7.64 -19.19 2.81
C LYS A 261 -7.98 -20.67 2.86
#